data_1811ab4c0cfe6a29028eb569cf01e10b
#
_entry.id   1811ab4c0cfe6a29028eb569cf01e10b
#
_cell.length_a   1.000
_cell.length_b   1.000
_cell.length_c   1.000
_cell.angle_alpha   90.00
_cell.angle_beta   90.00
_cell.angle_gamma   90.00
#
_symmetry.space_group_name_H-M   'P 1'
#
loop_
_entity.id
_entity.type
_entity.pdbx_description
1 polymer ?
#
loop_
_entity_poly.entity_id
_entity_poly.type
_entity_poly.pdbx_seq_one_letter_code
_entity_poly.pdbx_strand_id
1 'polypeptide(L)'
;METERSGCTRVRFTKPDKEGNVKQYIEKQDPRDIELKDLSGMESLAKADELMQQWAYETFDGNNIPMCEFTMLKLPEGYNGFFLHMDHRLIDSCGLVVMIEDLFQLYTHYRYGTACPQELVDFETVLKKDLAKAGNEKRFAKDKKFWDDQLDALGEPLYSDIQGPSVLEEARKRHGNPK
;
A
#
# COMPACT_ATOMS: atom_id res chain seq x y z
N MET A 1 2.24 17.24 7.57
CA MET A 1 0.84 16.92 7.23
C MET A 1 0.63 15.42 7.21
N GLU A 2 -0.13 14.81 6.28
CA GLU A 2 -0.39 13.36 6.32
C GLU A 2 0.90 12.52 6.25
N THR A 3 1.86 12.90 5.42
CA THR A 3 3.18 12.23 5.35
C THR A 3 3.99 12.30 6.65
N GLU A 4 3.72 13.26 7.51
CA GLU A 4 4.35 13.35 8.83
C GLU A 4 3.64 12.45 9.84
N ARG A 5 2.32 12.31 9.73
CA ARG A 5 1.48 11.50 10.62
C ARG A 5 1.57 10.02 10.27
N SER A 6 1.62 9.69 8.99
CA SER A 6 1.62 8.32 8.48
C SER A 6 3.04 7.89 8.11
N GLY A 7 3.77 7.32 9.06
CA GLY A 7 5.19 6.95 8.88
C GLY A 7 5.44 5.97 7.72
N CYS A 8 4.46 5.15 7.34
CA CYS A 8 4.58 4.22 6.21
C CYS A 8 4.84 4.95 4.88
N THR A 9 4.31 6.16 4.69
CA THR A 9 4.52 6.96 3.46
C THR A 9 5.97 7.39 3.25
N ARG A 10 6.76 7.36 4.33
CA ARG A 10 8.18 7.73 4.35
C ARG A 10 9.13 6.54 4.25
N VAL A 11 8.60 5.33 4.12
CA VAL A 11 9.42 4.12 3.91
C VAL A 11 10.08 4.18 2.54
N ARG A 12 11.34 3.78 2.50
CA ARG A 12 12.15 3.66 1.29
C ARG A 12 12.85 2.31 1.29
N PHE A 13 13.17 1.81 0.11
CA PHE A 13 13.94 0.59 -0.07
C PHE A 13 15.29 0.89 -0.72
N THR A 14 16.36 0.30 -0.17
CA THR A 14 17.71 0.46 -0.73
C THR A 14 17.85 -0.35 -2.01
N LYS A 15 18.91 -0.07 -2.77
CA LYS A 15 19.38 -1.02 -3.78
C LYS A 15 19.73 -2.35 -3.12
N PRO A 16 19.53 -3.47 -3.82
CA PRO A 16 20.07 -4.75 -3.36
C PRO A 16 21.58 -4.65 -3.10
N ASP A 17 22.03 -5.24 -2.01
CA ASP A 17 23.45 -5.41 -1.76
C ASP A 17 24.05 -6.52 -2.67
N LYS A 18 25.34 -6.85 -2.47
CA LYS A 18 26.02 -7.88 -3.28
C LYS A 18 25.44 -9.28 -3.12
N GLU A 19 24.69 -9.51 -2.04
CA GLU A 19 24.02 -10.77 -1.70
C GLU A 19 22.55 -10.76 -2.14
N GLY A 20 22.06 -9.65 -2.71
CA GLY A 20 20.68 -9.47 -3.15
C GLY A 20 19.72 -8.98 -2.07
N ASN A 21 20.21 -8.65 -0.86
CA ASN A 21 19.36 -8.19 0.22
C ASN A 21 18.94 -6.73 0.02
N VAL A 22 17.67 -6.45 0.18
CA VAL A 22 17.10 -5.11 0.19
C VAL A 22 16.77 -4.71 1.63
N LYS A 23 17.21 -3.52 2.04
CA LYS A 23 16.88 -2.96 3.34
C LYS A 23 15.80 -1.89 3.19
N GLN A 24 14.94 -1.78 4.19
CA GLN A 24 14.01 -0.68 4.30
C GLN A 24 14.46 0.31 5.38
N TYR A 25 14.15 1.58 5.18
CA TYR A 25 14.36 2.64 6.16
C TYR A 25 13.23 3.67 6.09
N ILE A 26 13.09 4.46 7.14
CA ILE A 26 12.10 5.53 7.20
C ILE A 26 12.84 6.85 7.00
N GLU A 27 12.47 7.59 5.97
CA GLU A 27 12.99 8.94 5.74
C GLU A 27 12.51 9.88 6.87
N LYS A 28 13.42 10.66 7.45
CA LYS A 28 13.08 11.52 8.58
C LYS A 28 12.14 12.65 8.19
N GLN A 29 12.38 13.23 7.03
CA GLN A 29 11.57 14.28 6.45
C GLN A 29 11.31 13.94 4.99
N ASP A 30 10.09 14.18 4.56
CA ASP A 30 9.67 13.92 3.18
C ASP A 30 8.82 15.09 2.69
N PRO A 31 9.45 16.27 2.52
CA PRO A 31 8.75 17.44 2.00
C PRO A 31 8.44 17.20 0.52
N ARG A 32 7.18 16.93 0.22
CA ARG A 32 6.69 16.79 -1.14
C ARG A 32 5.57 17.78 -1.38
N ASP A 33 5.65 18.48 -2.51
CA ASP A 33 4.53 19.24 -3.00
C ASP A 33 3.45 18.30 -3.51
N ILE A 34 2.19 18.63 -3.21
CA ILE A 34 1.05 17.90 -3.72
C ILE A 34 0.75 18.45 -5.12
N GLU A 35 0.85 17.60 -6.12
CA GLU A 35 0.51 17.98 -7.49
C GLU A 35 -1.00 18.23 -7.62
N LEU A 36 -1.38 19.25 -8.37
CA LEU A 36 -2.74 19.49 -8.79
C LEU A 36 -2.85 19.22 -10.30
N LYS A 37 -3.59 18.17 -10.66
CA LYS A 37 -3.93 17.85 -12.06
C LYS A 37 -5.33 18.39 -12.38
N ASP A 38 -5.39 19.21 -13.43
CA ASP A 38 -6.64 19.76 -13.91
C ASP A 38 -7.17 18.92 -15.09
N LEU A 39 -8.15 18.07 -14.79
CA LEU A 39 -8.87 17.24 -15.74
C LEU A 39 -10.26 17.80 -16.08
N SER A 40 -10.58 19.01 -15.63
CA SER A 40 -11.92 19.60 -15.80
C SER A 40 -12.31 19.81 -17.26
N GLY A 41 -11.34 19.88 -18.18
CA GLY A 41 -11.56 19.97 -19.62
C GLY A 41 -11.81 18.63 -20.33
N MET A 42 -11.79 17.51 -19.63
CA MET A 42 -12.07 16.20 -20.25
C MET A 42 -13.55 16.05 -20.58
N GLU A 43 -13.85 15.19 -21.56
CA GLU A 43 -15.17 14.95 -22.09
C GLU A 43 -16.20 14.52 -21.02
N SER A 44 -15.77 13.71 -20.06
CA SER A 44 -16.64 13.17 -18.99
C SER A 44 -15.85 12.65 -17.81
N LEU A 45 -16.54 12.44 -16.68
CA LEU A 45 -15.98 11.75 -15.51
C LEU A 45 -15.46 10.34 -15.87
N ALA A 46 -16.19 9.62 -16.73
CA ALA A 46 -15.76 8.29 -17.17
C ALA A 46 -14.41 8.31 -17.88
N LYS A 47 -14.14 9.34 -18.71
CA LYS A 47 -12.85 9.52 -19.37
C LYS A 47 -11.74 9.89 -18.39
N ALA A 48 -12.05 10.69 -17.38
CA ALA A 48 -11.11 10.98 -16.31
C ALA A 48 -10.78 9.71 -15.49
N ASP A 49 -11.78 8.87 -15.21
CA ASP A 49 -11.60 7.59 -14.53
C ASP A 49 -10.73 6.61 -15.33
N GLU A 50 -10.97 6.48 -16.63
CA GLU A 50 -10.12 5.66 -17.52
C GLU A 50 -8.64 6.09 -17.45
N LEU A 51 -8.38 7.40 -17.40
CA LEU A 51 -7.02 7.94 -17.26
C LEU A 51 -6.43 7.63 -15.87
N MET A 52 -7.20 7.81 -14.80
CA MET A 52 -6.76 7.49 -13.44
C MET A 52 -6.48 5.99 -13.27
N GLN A 53 -7.26 5.14 -13.91
CA GLN A 53 -6.98 3.69 -13.94
C GLN A 53 -5.64 3.38 -14.63
N GLN A 54 -5.27 4.10 -15.69
CA GLN A 54 -3.94 3.93 -16.31
C GLN A 54 -2.83 4.30 -15.32
N TRP A 55 -2.96 5.42 -14.60
CA TRP A 55 -1.99 5.79 -13.56
C TRP A 55 -1.88 4.75 -12.45
N ALA A 56 -2.99 4.10 -12.09
CA ALA A 56 -2.99 3.06 -11.05
C ALA A 56 -2.19 1.80 -11.44
N TYR A 57 -1.91 1.61 -12.72
CA TYR A 57 -1.05 0.52 -13.21
C TYR A 57 0.43 0.91 -13.31
N GLU A 58 0.77 2.17 -13.14
CA GLU A 58 2.16 2.59 -13.07
C GLU A 58 2.82 2.00 -11.82
N THR A 59 4.06 1.58 -11.94
CA THR A 59 4.80 0.96 -10.84
C THR A 59 5.84 1.91 -10.27
N PHE A 60 6.10 1.79 -8.97
CA PHE A 60 7.19 2.53 -8.32
C PHE A 60 8.52 1.80 -8.56
N ASP A 61 9.10 2.04 -9.73
CA ASP A 61 10.35 1.42 -10.16
C ASP A 61 11.54 2.26 -9.72
N GLY A 62 12.19 1.84 -8.67
CA GLY A 62 13.39 2.50 -8.20
C GLY A 62 13.76 2.16 -6.76
N ASN A 63 14.91 2.70 -6.38
CA ASN A 63 15.43 2.55 -5.03
C ASN A 63 15.61 3.93 -4.41
N ASN A 64 15.38 4.02 -3.10
CA ASN A 64 15.45 5.28 -2.35
C ASN A 64 14.47 6.35 -2.84
N ILE A 65 13.36 5.95 -3.47
CA ILE A 65 12.31 6.85 -3.94
C ILE A 65 11.06 6.73 -3.07
N PRO A 66 10.19 7.74 -3.07
CA PRO A 66 8.84 7.62 -2.53
C PRO A 66 8.07 6.49 -3.25
N MET A 67 7.32 5.74 -2.49
CA MET A 67 6.50 4.64 -3.03
C MET A 67 5.00 4.93 -2.85
N CYS A 68 4.66 6.19 -2.73
CA CYS A 68 3.30 6.69 -2.72
C CYS A 68 3.25 8.10 -3.30
N GLU A 69 2.15 8.43 -3.93
CA GLU A 69 1.85 9.74 -4.51
C GLU A 69 0.48 10.21 -4.06
N PHE A 70 0.39 11.51 -3.83
CA PHE A 70 -0.85 12.20 -3.50
C PHE A 70 -1.07 13.28 -4.56
N THR A 71 -2.15 13.17 -5.31
CA THR A 71 -2.47 14.13 -6.38
C THR A 71 -3.86 14.72 -6.12
N MET A 72 -3.96 16.04 -6.10
CA MET A 72 -5.24 16.74 -6.10
C MET A 72 -5.78 16.79 -7.52
N LEU A 73 -7.10 16.67 -7.66
CA LEU A 73 -7.76 16.61 -8.96
C LEU A 73 -8.86 17.66 -9.06
N LYS A 74 -8.88 18.38 -10.16
CA LYS A 74 -10.10 19.01 -10.68
C LYS A 74 -10.65 18.12 -11.77
N LEU A 75 -11.92 17.76 -11.65
CA LEU A 75 -12.60 16.81 -12.51
C LEU A 75 -13.67 17.50 -13.34
N PRO A 76 -14.15 16.89 -14.43
CA PRO A 76 -15.30 17.37 -15.20
C PRO A 76 -16.51 17.59 -14.30
N GLU A 77 -17.46 18.38 -14.79
CA GLU A 77 -18.74 18.67 -14.11
C GLU A 77 -18.59 19.40 -12.76
N GLY A 78 -17.42 20.02 -12.51
CA GLY A 78 -17.15 20.78 -11.29
C GLY A 78 -16.78 19.93 -10.05
N TYR A 79 -16.54 18.66 -10.23
CA TYR A 79 -16.06 17.81 -9.15
C TYR A 79 -14.59 18.09 -8.83
N ASN A 80 -14.24 17.82 -7.59
CA ASN A 80 -12.86 17.83 -7.11
C ASN A 80 -12.61 16.53 -6.33
N GLY A 81 -11.39 16.07 -6.35
CA GLY A 81 -11.01 14.85 -5.67
C GLY A 81 -9.52 14.78 -5.38
N PHE A 82 -9.09 13.64 -4.94
CA PHE A 82 -7.67 13.30 -4.84
C PHE A 82 -7.46 11.89 -5.38
N PHE A 83 -6.29 11.68 -5.95
CA PHE A 83 -5.82 10.38 -6.38
C PHE A 83 -4.68 9.96 -5.45
N LEU A 84 -4.81 8.76 -4.91
CA LEU A 84 -3.88 8.17 -3.98
C LEU A 84 -3.30 6.92 -4.62
N HIS A 85 -2.02 6.98 -4.95
CA HIS A 85 -1.30 5.88 -5.55
C HIS A 85 -0.23 5.40 -4.58
N MET A 86 -0.27 4.12 -4.21
CA MET A 86 0.61 3.55 -3.20
C MET A 86 1.05 2.15 -3.56
N ASP A 87 2.31 1.85 -3.35
CA ASP A 87 2.82 0.49 -3.44
C ASP A 87 2.30 -0.35 -2.27
N HIS A 88 1.84 -1.56 -2.56
CA HIS A 88 1.25 -2.45 -1.55
C HIS A 88 2.26 -2.94 -0.49
N ARG A 89 3.57 -2.74 -0.72
CA ARG A 89 4.61 -2.97 0.30
C ARG A 89 4.55 -1.99 1.47
N LEU A 90 3.92 -0.82 1.29
CA LEU A 90 3.79 0.21 2.32
C LEU A 90 2.59 -0.02 3.23
N ILE A 91 1.50 -0.52 2.67
CA ILE A 91 0.19 -0.48 3.31
C ILE A 91 -0.70 -1.61 2.78
N ASP A 92 -1.48 -2.20 3.65
CA ASP A 92 -2.56 -3.11 3.29
C ASP A 92 -3.92 -2.37 3.23
N SER A 93 -4.99 -3.12 2.92
CA SER A 93 -6.33 -2.54 2.83
C SER A 93 -6.82 -1.94 4.16
N CYS A 94 -6.47 -2.54 5.30
CA CYS A 94 -6.84 -2.01 6.61
C CYS A 94 -6.11 -0.70 6.91
N GLY A 95 -4.81 -0.65 6.64
CA GLY A 95 -4.01 0.56 6.79
C GLY A 95 -4.47 1.69 5.87
N LEU A 96 -4.88 1.35 4.63
CA LEU A 96 -5.44 2.33 3.69
C LEU A 96 -6.74 2.95 4.23
N VAL A 97 -7.64 2.16 4.82
CA VAL A 97 -8.85 2.69 5.45
C VAL A 97 -8.51 3.65 6.57
N VAL A 98 -7.61 3.28 7.48
CA VAL A 98 -7.16 4.16 8.58
C VAL A 98 -6.60 5.49 8.05
N MET A 99 -5.77 5.43 7.01
CA MET A 99 -5.17 6.62 6.42
C MET A 99 -6.22 7.52 5.75
N ILE A 100 -7.18 6.95 5.02
CA ILE A 100 -8.28 7.72 4.41
C ILE A 100 -9.15 8.35 5.49
N GLU A 101 -9.48 7.65 6.56
CA GLU A 101 -10.24 8.19 7.69
C GLU A 101 -9.50 9.36 8.36
N ASP A 102 -8.20 9.24 8.61
CA ASP A 102 -7.38 10.31 9.17
C ASP A 102 -7.35 11.53 8.25
N LEU A 103 -7.19 11.31 6.94
CA LEU A 103 -7.21 12.37 5.92
C LEU A 103 -8.53 13.13 5.92
N PHE A 104 -9.67 12.44 5.97
CA PHE A 104 -10.99 13.08 6.04
C PHE A 104 -11.22 13.83 7.35
N GLN A 105 -10.75 13.29 8.48
CA GLN A 105 -10.83 13.98 9.77
C GLN A 105 -9.98 15.26 9.77
N LEU A 106 -8.77 15.22 9.22
CA LEU A 106 -7.93 16.40 9.02
C LEU A 106 -8.59 17.42 8.10
N TYR A 107 -9.15 16.97 6.98
CA TYR A 107 -9.88 17.85 6.07
C TYR A 107 -11.04 18.58 6.79
N THR A 108 -11.85 17.85 7.56
CA THR A 108 -12.98 18.45 8.31
C THR A 108 -12.48 19.37 9.41
N HIS A 109 -11.38 19.04 10.07
CA HIS A 109 -10.73 19.91 11.04
C HIS A 109 -10.32 21.24 10.42
N TYR A 110 -9.56 21.23 9.34
CA TYR A 110 -9.07 22.45 8.69
C TYR A 110 -10.17 23.22 7.97
N ARG A 111 -11.16 22.55 7.43
CA ARG A 111 -12.24 23.20 6.65
C ARG A 111 -13.36 23.75 7.51
N TYR A 112 -13.68 23.07 8.60
CA TYR A 112 -14.87 23.36 9.40
C TYR A 112 -14.56 23.60 10.88
N GLY A 113 -13.32 23.53 11.31
CA GLY A 113 -12.91 23.78 12.70
C GLY A 113 -13.35 22.68 13.67
N THR A 114 -13.54 21.44 13.19
CA THR A 114 -13.81 20.29 14.07
C THR A 114 -12.61 19.95 14.94
N ALA A 115 -12.79 19.08 15.93
CA ALA A 115 -11.66 18.61 16.74
C ALA A 115 -10.56 18.01 15.86
N CYS A 116 -9.30 18.30 16.19
CA CYS A 116 -8.16 17.67 15.52
C CYS A 116 -8.16 16.16 15.82
N PRO A 117 -7.98 15.29 14.83
CA PRO A 117 -7.89 13.86 15.06
C PRO A 117 -6.68 13.53 15.95
N GLN A 118 -6.79 12.43 16.69
CA GLN A 118 -5.68 11.92 17.50
C GLN A 118 -4.50 11.55 16.60
N GLU A 119 -3.30 11.64 17.15
CA GLU A 119 -2.11 11.18 16.43
C GLU A 119 -2.20 9.68 16.15
N LEU A 120 -1.79 9.29 14.96
CA LEU A 120 -1.66 7.89 14.60
C LEU A 120 -0.52 7.25 15.42
N VAL A 121 -0.64 5.97 15.67
CA VAL A 121 0.45 5.22 16.33
C VAL A 121 1.69 5.28 15.45
N ASP A 122 2.81 5.65 16.03
CA ASP A 122 4.08 5.72 15.33
C ASP A 122 4.45 4.38 14.69
N PHE A 123 4.67 4.39 13.38
CA PHE A 123 4.95 3.20 12.57
C PHE A 123 6.21 2.46 13.06
N GLU A 124 7.25 3.19 13.44
CA GLU A 124 8.50 2.59 13.95
C GLU A 124 8.25 1.84 15.26
N THR A 125 7.40 2.38 16.12
CA THR A 125 7.00 1.72 17.38
C THR A 125 6.26 0.41 17.13
N VAL A 126 5.35 0.37 16.14
CA VAL A 126 4.65 -0.86 15.75
C VAL A 126 5.63 -1.87 15.17
N LEU A 127 6.48 -1.43 14.25
CA LEU A 127 7.50 -2.27 13.63
C LEU A 127 8.43 -2.91 14.66
N LYS A 128 8.93 -2.14 15.63
CA LYS A 128 9.78 -2.66 16.70
C LYS A 128 9.08 -3.73 17.54
N LYS A 129 7.80 -3.54 17.85
CA LYS A 129 6.99 -4.53 18.58
C LYS A 129 6.83 -5.82 17.78
N ASP A 130 6.60 -5.72 16.47
CA ASP A 130 6.41 -6.89 15.62
C ASP A 130 7.72 -7.65 15.40
N LEU A 131 8.83 -6.95 15.21
CA LEU A 131 10.16 -7.56 15.15
C LEU A 131 10.52 -8.26 16.46
N ALA A 132 10.20 -7.68 17.61
CA ALA A 132 10.41 -8.33 18.91
C ALA A 132 9.56 -9.59 19.09
N LYS A 133 8.33 -9.60 18.56
CA LYS A 133 7.48 -10.80 18.54
C LYS A 133 8.05 -11.88 17.61
N ALA A 134 8.48 -11.48 16.40
CA ALA A 134 9.08 -12.38 15.43
C ALA A 134 10.39 -13.02 15.94
N GLY A 135 11.20 -12.27 16.70
CA GLY A 135 12.42 -12.76 17.34
C GLY A 135 12.20 -13.63 18.59
N ASN A 136 10.96 -13.87 18.99
CA ASN A 136 10.67 -14.72 20.15
C ASN A 136 10.72 -16.20 19.78
N GLU A 137 11.90 -16.80 19.90
CA GLU A 137 12.17 -18.22 19.55
C GLU A 137 11.19 -19.20 20.25
N LYS A 138 10.85 -18.96 21.52
CA LYS A 138 9.93 -19.82 22.26
C LYS A 138 8.52 -19.80 21.68
N ARG A 139 8.04 -18.62 21.29
CA ARG A 139 6.75 -18.47 20.63
C ARG A 139 6.79 -19.11 19.24
N PHE A 140 7.84 -18.82 18.47
CA PHE A 140 8.02 -19.40 17.14
C PHE A 140 8.03 -20.93 17.17
N ALA A 141 8.76 -21.53 18.10
CA ALA A 141 8.79 -22.99 18.25
C ALA A 141 7.41 -23.59 18.59
N LYS A 142 6.61 -22.89 19.43
CA LYS A 142 5.24 -23.29 19.73
C LYS A 142 4.33 -23.19 18.51
N ASP A 143 4.39 -22.07 17.80
CA ASP A 143 3.56 -21.83 16.61
C ASP A 143 3.95 -22.79 15.48
N LYS A 144 5.26 -23.03 15.29
CA LYS A 144 5.77 -24.01 14.32
C LYS A 144 5.24 -25.42 14.64
N LYS A 145 5.38 -25.86 15.90
CA LYS A 145 4.87 -27.17 16.30
C LYS A 145 3.38 -27.32 16.03
N PHE A 146 2.58 -26.28 16.33
CA PHE A 146 1.14 -26.31 16.05
C PHE A 146 0.87 -26.52 14.56
N TRP A 147 1.56 -25.77 13.68
CA TRP A 147 1.35 -25.89 12.24
C TRP A 147 1.88 -27.22 11.68
N ASP A 148 3.04 -27.70 12.17
CA ASP A 148 3.56 -29.02 11.79
C ASP A 148 2.54 -30.12 12.16
N ASP A 149 2.01 -30.11 13.40
CA ASP A 149 0.99 -31.06 13.85
C ASP A 149 -0.31 -31.00 12.97
N GLN A 150 -0.72 -29.79 12.53
CA GLN A 150 -1.89 -29.63 11.65
C GLN A 150 -1.61 -30.18 10.24
N LEU A 151 -0.44 -29.88 9.68
CA LEU A 151 -0.06 -30.35 8.34
C LEU A 151 0.11 -31.87 8.31
N ASP A 152 0.72 -32.45 9.33
CA ASP A 152 0.87 -33.91 9.45
C ASP A 152 -0.48 -34.62 9.58
N ALA A 153 -1.45 -33.97 10.26
CA ALA A 153 -2.82 -34.50 10.41
C ALA A 153 -3.62 -34.48 9.10
N LEU A 154 -3.28 -33.61 8.13
CA LEU A 154 -3.99 -33.52 6.87
C LEU A 154 -3.68 -34.70 5.90
N GLY A 155 -2.58 -35.43 6.12
CA GLY A 155 -2.12 -36.49 5.24
C GLY A 155 -1.67 -35.96 3.87
N GLU A 156 -1.86 -36.77 2.82
CA GLU A 156 -1.54 -36.35 1.46
C GLU A 156 -2.37 -35.12 1.08
N PRO A 157 -1.73 -34.08 0.49
CA PRO A 157 -2.44 -32.86 0.09
C PRO A 157 -3.51 -33.20 -0.94
N LEU A 158 -4.75 -32.92 -0.59
CA LEU A 158 -5.89 -33.01 -1.50
C LEU A 158 -5.79 -31.81 -2.47
N TYR A 159 -5.12 -32.01 -3.59
CA TYR A 159 -5.24 -31.08 -4.71
C TYR A 159 -6.63 -31.29 -5.32
N SER A 160 -7.52 -30.32 -5.18
CA SER A 160 -8.72 -30.30 -6.00
C SER A 160 -8.26 -30.07 -7.44
N ASP A 161 -8.36 -31.09 -8.27
CA ASP A 161 -8.29 -30.95 -9.72
C ASP A 161 -9.45 -30.05 -10.15
N ILE A 162 -9.22 -28.75 -10.22
CA ILE A 162 -10.14 -27.83 -10.86
C ILE A 162 -10.07 -28.13 -12.35
N GLN A 163 -10.96 -28.97 -12.82
CA GLN A 163 -11.08 -29.28 -14.25
C GLN A 163 -11.57 -28.02 -14.96
N GLY A 164 -10.76 -27.50 -15.86
CA GLY A 164 -11.10 -26.35 -16.68
C GLY A 164 -9.86 -25.61 -17.17
N PRO A 165 -10.02 -24.64 -18.07
CA PRO A 165 -8.91 -23.80 -18.50
C PRO A 165 -8.34 -23.06 -17.29
N SER A 166 -7.02 -23.14 -17.11
CA SER A 166 -6.32 -22.49 -16.01
C SER A 166 -6.53 -20.99 -16.08
N VAL A 167 -7.19 -20.43 -15.07
CA VAL A 167 -7.34 -18.96 -14.93
C VAL A 167 -5.99 -18.26 -15.00
N LEU A 168 -4.93 -18.92 -14.53
CA LEU A 168 -3.55 -18.41 -14.58
C LEU A 168 -3.01 -18.34 -16.02
N GLU A 169 -3.32 -19.34 -16.86
CA GLU A 169 -2.94 -19.34 -18.29
C GLU A 169 -3.70 -18.26 -19.07
N GLU A 170 -4.98 -18.08 -18.78
CA GLU A 170 -5.76 -17.01 -19.39
C GLU A 170 -5.28 -15.62 -18.95
N ALA A 171 -4.97 -15.44 -17.68
CA ALA A 171 -4.39 -14.19 -17.16
C ALA A 171 -3.04 -13.89 -17.81
N ARG A 172 -2.16 -14.90 -17.96
CA ARG A 172 -0.88 -14.74 -18.68
C ARG A 172 -1.06 -14.35 -20.15
N LYS A 173 -2.07 -14.92 -20.83
CA LYS A 173 -2.40 -14.55 -22.22
C LYS A 173 -2.88 -13.10 -22.33
N ARG A 174 -3.62 -12.58 -21.35
CA ARG A 174 -4.17 -11.23 -21.35
C ARG A 174 -3.13 -10.16 -21.01
N HIS A 175 -2.23 -10.45 -20.07
CA HIS A 175 -1.32 -9.45 -19.46
C HIS A 175 0.16 -9.68 -19.82
N GLY A 176 0.46 -10.68 -20.62
CA GLY A 176 1.85 -11.08 -20.88
C GLY A 176 2.48 -11.80 -19.68
N ASN A 177 3.67 -12.37 -19.89
CA ASN A 177 4.46 -12.90 -18.78
C ASN A 177 5.05 -11.70 -18.02
N PRO A 178 4.83 -11.56 -16.73
CA PRO A 178 5.59 -10.61 -15.93
C PRO A 178 7.07 -11.02 -16.05
N LYS A 179 7.90 -10.07 -16.49
CA LYS A 179 9.36 -10.23 -16.54
C LYS A 179 9.92 -10.18 -15.13
#